data_ca9c74a7f5498acc0db263322ca089f3
#
_entry.id   ca9c74a7f5498acc0db263322ca089f3
#
_cell.length_a   1.000
_cell.length_b   1.000
_cell.length_c   1.000
_cell.angle_alpha   90.00
_cell.angle_beta   90.00
_cell.angle_gamma   90.00
#
_symmetry.space_group_name_H-M   'P 1'
#
loop_
_entity.id
_entity.type
_entity.pdbx_description
1 polymer ?
#
loop_
_entity_poly.entity_id
_entity_poly.type
_entity_poly.pdbx_seq_one_letter_code
_entity_poly.pdbx_strand_id
1 'polypeptide(L)'
;MRVMREVRTLLGKDPKKALHFREMKHEHRVPYVRALATAPMRTVSVLIHKPSITEPEKFQNEAFRLYRYATRLLVERVSWLCRDTRKDNEGDGSCELIFSNRSAMSYEDLRKYLLLLKDKPGTDARIDWNAIRPQQVRAVNHDQLAGLQMADAVASSLFFAVNLTQYSEVEDRYFRMLRPTIYRHAKTGELGYGLKFWPGSLEALTESMAHLVSFAPPN
;
A
#
# COMPACT_ATOMS: atom_id res chain seq x y z
N MET A 1 -0.93 -19.26 3.02
CA MET A 1 -0.94 -18.32 4.16
C MET A 1 -0.17 -18.82 5.37
N ARG A 2 0.95 -19.42 5.10
CA ARG A 2 1.90 -19.98 6.08
C ARG A 2 2.42 -18.88 7.03
N VAL A 3 2.88 -17.75 6.49
CA VAL A 3 3.49 -16.64 7.26
C VAL A 3 2.60 -16.14 8.40
N MET A 4 1.30 -15.87 8.16
CA MET A 4 0.41 -15.38 9.22
C MET A 4 0.12 -16.41 10.30
N ARG A 5 0.20 -17.71 9.97
CA ARG A 5 0.13 -18.79 10.97
C ARG A 5 1.39 -18.77 11.85
N GLU A 6 2.56 -18.70 11.23
CA GLU A 6 3.85 -18.60 11.91
C GLU A 6 3.91 -17.37 12.83
N VAL A 7 3.46 -16.20 12.34
CA VAL A 7 3.37 -14.97 13.14
C VAL A 7 2.49 -15.17 14.38
N ARG A 8 1.30 -15.75 14.23
CA ARG A 8 0.40 -15.99 15.37
C ARG A 8 1.00 -16.93 16.39
N THR A 9 1.61 -18.02 15.94
CA THR A 9 2.31 -18.97 16.81
C THR A 9 3.44 -18.27 17.57
N LEU A 10 4.27 -17.50 16.86
CA LEU A 10 5.39 -16.76 17.44
C LEU A 10 4.96 -15.74 18.49
N LEU A 11 3.82 -15.10 18.26
CA LEU A 11 3.28 -14.07 19.17
C LEU A 11 2.32 -14.62 20.24
N GLY A 12 2.08 -15.92 20.27
CA GLY A 12 1.10 -16.53 21.18
C GLY A 12 -0.33 -15.98 21.00
N LYS A 13 -0.72 -15.65 19.75
CA LYS A 13 -2.03 -15.06 19.45
C LYS A 13 -3.03 -16.08 18.97
N ASP A 14 -4.28 -15.92 19.39
CA ASP A 14 -5.40 -16.74 18.95
C ASP A 14 -5.47 -16.78 17.40
N PRO A 15 -5.53 -17.98 16.78
CA PRO A 15 -5.66 -18.13 15.34
C PRO A 15 -6.88 -17.42 14.73
N LYS A 16 -7.95 -17.25 15.49
CA LYS A 16 -9.22 -16.63 15.05
C LYS A 16 -9.23 -15.12 15.21
N LYS A 17 -8.35 -14.56 16.03
CA LYS A 17 -8.35 -13.11 16.30
C LYS A 17 -7.59 -12.35 15.22
N ALA A 18 -8.19 -11.28 14.70
CA ALA A 18 -7.50 -10.37 13.78
C ALA A 18 -6.29 -9.71 14.47
N LEU A 19 -5.23 -9.51 13.69
CA LEU A 19 -4.04 -8.78 14.14
C LEU A 19 -4.12 -7.36 13.58
N HIS A 20 -4.15 -6.36 14.45
CA HIS A 20 -4.07 -4.93 14.12
C HIS A 20 -2.69 -4.41 14.49
N PHE A 21 -1.86 -4.13 13.51
CA PHE A 21 -0.45 -3.81 13.72
C PHE A 21 -0.26 -2.56 14.60
N ARG A 22 -1.09 -1.53 14.43
CA ARG A 22 -1.02 -0.29 15.24
C ARG A 22 -1.31 -0.51 16.72
N GLU A 23 -2.10 -1.52 17.06
CA GLU A 23 -2.48 -1.84 18.43
C GLU A 23 -1.44 -2.73 19.15
N MET A 24 -0.47 -3.25 18.41
CA MET A 24 0.56 -4.13 18.98
C MET A 24 1.62 -3.31 19.72
N LYS A 25 2.21 -3.92 20.74
CA LYS A 25 3.44 -3.44 21.37
C LYS A 25 4.64 -3.64 20.42
N HIS A 26 5.69 -2.84 20.63
CA HIS A 26 6.94 -2.93 19.85
C HIS A 26 7.52 -4.35 19.81
N GLU A 27 7.55 -5.04 20.93
CA GLU A 27 8.04 -6.41 21.08
C GLU A 27 7.32 -7.43 20.17
N HIS A 28 6.06 -7.16 19.79
CA HIS A 28 5.29 -7.99 18.86
C HIS A 28 5.42 -7.50 17.41
N ARG A 29 5.60 -6.19 17.18
CA ARG A 29 5.74 -5.63 15.83
C ARG A 29 7.01 -6.09 15.14
N VAL A 30 8.14 -6.11 15.87
CA VAL A 30 9.44 -6.50 15.30
C VAL A 30 9.42 -7.92 14.74
N PRO A 31 9.07 -8.98 15.51
CA PRO A 31 9.02 -10.34 14.96
C PRO A 31 7.96 -10.48 13.86
N TYR A 32 6.84 -9.77 13.94
CA TYR A 32 5.84 -9.78 12.88
C TYR A 32 6.41 -9.26 11.56
N VAL A 33 7.01 -8.08 11.58
CA VAL A 33 7.60 -7.47 10.37
C VAL A 33 8.75 -8.31 9.83
N ARG A 34 9.56 -8.90 10.70
CA ARG A 34 10.65 -9.81 10.30
C ARG A 34 10.11 -11.02 9.53
N ALA A 35 9.03 -11.61 10.00
CA ALA A 35 8.38 -12.72 9.28
C ALA A 35 7.81 -12.28 7.93
N LEU A 36 7.24 -11.07 7.83
CA LEU A 36 6.77 -10.52 6.55
C LEU A 36 7.92 -10.25 5.58
N ALA A 37 9.05 -9.75 6.07
CA ALA A 37 10.22 -9.42 5.25
C ALA A 37 10.79 -10.64 4.50
N THR A 38 10.59 -11.85 5.04
CA THR A 38 11.00 -13.11 4.40
C THR A 38 9.90 -13.80 3.59
N ALA A 39 8.69 -13.25 3.60
CA ALA A 39 7.57 -13.82 2.87
C ALA A 39 7.74 -13.65 1.34
N PRO A 40 7.27 -14.63 0.53
CA PRO A 40 7.28 -14.51 -0.93
C PRO A 40 6.17 -13.57 -1.40
N MET A 41 6.33 -12.28 -1.10
CA MET A 41 5.38 -11.23 -1.47
C MET A 41 6.10 -10.02 -2.03
N ARG A 42 5.35 -9.16 -2.71
CA ARG A 42 5.77 -7.82 -3.07
C ARG A 42 4.80 -6.80 -2.48
N THR A 43 5.34 -5.67 -2.06
CA THR A 43 4.57 -4.58 -1.47
C THR A 43 4.60 -3.35 -2.36
N VAL A 44 3.46 -2.69 -2.44
CA VAL A 44 3.28 -1.39 -3.10
C VAL A 44 2.58 -0.48 -2.10
N SER A 45 3.11 0.72 -1.91
CA SER A 45 2.57 1.69 -0.98
C SER A 45 2.44 3.07 -1.64
N VAL A 46 1.38 3.79 -1.30
CA VAL A 46 1.15 5.17 -1.70
C VAL A 46 1.05 6.02 -0.44
N LEU A 47 1.88 7.04 -0.35
CA LEU A 47 1.87 8.03 0.72
C LEU A 47 1.28 9.33 0.19
N ILE A 48 0.25 9.81 0.85
CA ILE A 48 -0.38 11.10 0.55
C ILE A 48 0.00 12.12 1.62
N HIS A 49 0.77 13.13 1.22
CA HIS A 49 1.08 14.25 2.10
C HIS A 49 0.02 15.34 1.95
N LYS A 50 -0.98 15.30 2.80
CA LYS A 50 -2.15 16.20 2.71
C LYS A 50 -1.79 17.69 2.77
N PRO A 51 -0.84 18.15 3.61
CA PRO A 51 -0.45 19.57 3.64
C PRO A 51 0.10 20.11 2.31
N SER A 52 0.69 19.27 1.47
CA SER A 52 1.23 19.65 0.15
C SER A 52 0.21 19.64 -0.98
N ILE A 53 -1.06 19.34 -0.70
CA ILE A 53 -2.12 19.38 -1.72
C ILE A 53 -2.45 20.86 -2.01
N THR A 54 -2.19 21.32 -3.23
CA THR A 54 -2.37 22.72 -3.62
C THR A 54 -3.84 23.15 -3.77
N GLU A 55 -4.73 22.19 -4.05
CA GLU A 55 -6.18 22.43 -4.23
C GLU A 55 -6.97 21.41 -3.39
N PRO A 56 -6.89 21.51 -2.05
CA PRO A 56 -7.50 20.53 -1.15
C PRO A 56 -9.02 20.45 -1.29
N GLU A 57 -9.69 21.54 -1.67
CA GLU A 57 -11.13 21.63 -1.91
C GLU A 57 -11.59 20.65 -2.98
N LYS A 58 -10.78 20.37 -4.00
CA LYS A 58 -11.10 19.36 -5.04
C LYS A 58 -11.30 17.97 -4.47
N PHE A 59 -10.72 17.68 -3.30
CA PHE A 59 -10.80 16.39 -2.63
C PHE A 59 -11.77 16.38 -1.44
N GLN A 60 -12.25 17.54 -1.01
CA GLN A 60 -13.16 17.69 0.13
C GLN A 60 -14.64 17.69 -0.30
N ASN A 61 -14.92 18.10 -1.54
CA ASN A 61 -16.29 18.24 -2.07
C ASN A 61 -17.06 16.91 -2.17
N GLU A 62 -16.39 15.78 -2.10
CA GLU A 62 -16.99 14.47 -2.21
C GLU A 62 -16.32 13.47 -1.24
N ALA A 63 -17.15 12.76 -0.50
CA ALA A 63 -16.65 11.73 0.43
C ALA A 63 -15.80 10.69 -0.30
N PHE A 64 -14.68 10.33 0.32
CA PHE A 64 -13.71 9.36 -0.21
C PHE A 64 -13.06 9.70 -1.56
N ARG A 65 -13.18 10.91 -2.10
CA ARG A 65 -12.54 11.29 -3.35
C ARG A 65 -11.03 11.15 -3.30
N LEU A 66 -10.38 11.64 -2.23
CA LEU A 66 -8.94 11.46 -2.03
C LEU A 66 -8.57 9.98 -1.90
N TYR A 67 -9.40 9.18 -1.25
CA TYR A 67 -9.18 7.74 -1.13
C TYR A 67 -9.24 7.04 -2.50
N ARG A 68 -10.24 7.36 -3.35
CA ARG A 68 -10.33 6.82 -4.71
C ARG A 68 -9.13 7.23 -5.55
N TYR A 69 -8.66 8.48 -5.42
CA TYR A 69 -7.47 8.95 -6.11
C TYR A 69 -6.20 8.20 -5.64
N ALA A 70 -6.00 8.04 -4.33
CA ALA A 70 -4.91 7.25 -3.79
C ALA A 70 -4.97 5.78 -4.24
N THR A 71 -6.19 5.21 -4.30
CA THR A 71 -6.42 3.85 -4.82
C THR A 71 -6.05 3.75 -6.30
N ARG A 72 -6.37 4.75 -7.13
CA ARG A 72 -5.92 4.80 -8.52
C ARG A 72 -4.40 4.70 -8.62
N LEU A 73 -3.66 5.53 -7.86
CA LEU A 73 -2.20 5.52 -7.83
C LEU A 73 -1.62 4.16 -7.38
N LEU A 74 -2.31 3.50 -6.45
CA LEU A 74 -1.94 2.16 -5.99
C LEU A 74 -2.20 1.10 -7.07
N VAL A 75 -3.38 1.13 -7.69
CA VAL A 75 -3.79 0.17 -8.73
C VAL A 75 -2.91 0.27 -9.97
N GLU A 76 -2.46 1.47 -10.36
CA GLU A 76 -1.46 1.65 -11.42
C GLU A 76 -0.22 0.79 -11.16
N ARG A 77 0.35 0.91 -9.98
CA ARG A 77 1.60 0.22 -9.61
C ARG A 77 1.41 -1.27 -9.41
N VAL A 78 0.27 -1.68 -8.88
CA VAL A 78 -0.08 -3.09 -8.80
C VAL A 78 -0.22 -3.69 -10.20
N SER A 79 -0.83 -2.98 -11.14
CA SER A 79 -0.93 -3.44 -12.53
C SER A 79 0.43 -3.59 -13.21
N TRP A 80 1.36 -2.65 -12.95
CA TRP A 80 2.74 -2.76 -13.45
C TRP A 80 3.49 -3.92 -12.81
N LEU A 81 3.35 -4.12 -11.50
CA LEU A 81 3.91 -5.28 -10.81
C LEU A 81 3.44 -6.59 -11.44
N CYS A 82 2.13 -6.72 -11.71
CA CYS A 82 1.57 -7.91 -12.35
C CYS A 82 2.16 -8.12 -13.75
N ARG A 83 2.24 -7.08 -14.56
CA ARG A 83 2.84 -7.11 -15.89
C ARG A 83 4.31 -7.51 -15.85
N ASP A 84 5.09 -6.87 -14.98
CA ASP A 84 6.56 -7.01 -14.93
C ASP A 84 7.00 -8.33 -14.28
N THR A 85 6.13 -8.97 -13.50
CA THR A 85 6.42 -10.25 -12.83
C THR A 85 5.71 -11.44 -13.44
N ARG A 86 4.89 -11.21 -14.47
CA ARG A 86 4.20 -12.28 -15.18
C ARG A 86 5.21 -13.24 -15.80
N LYS A 87 4.98 -14.52 -15.60
CA LYS A 87 5.70 -15.59 -16.29
C LYS A 87 4.80 -16.20 -17.33
N ASP A 88 5.39 -16.57 -18.47
CA ASP A 88 4.69 -17.32 -19.49
C ASP A 88 4.13 -18.61 -18.88
N ASN A 89 2.86 -18.92 -19.17
CA ASN A 89 2.11 -20.07 -18.65
C ASN A 89 1.66 -20.01 -17.18
N GLU A 90 1.80 -18.89 -16.49
CA GLU A 90 1.22 -18.69 -15.14
C GLU A 90 -0.06 -17.84 -15.21
N GLY A 91 -1.23 -18.50 -15.32
CA GLY A 91 -2.54 -17.84 -15.32
C GLY A 91 -2.79 -16.90 -16.51
N ASP A 92 -3.83 -16.08 -16.43
CA ASP A 92 -4.21 -15.12 -17.47
C ASP A 92 -3.59 -13.73 -17.30
N GLY A 93 -2.75 -13.54 -16.28
CA GLY A 93 -2.10 -12.28 -15.95
C GLY A 93 -3.00 -11.28 -15.21
N SER A 94 -4.24 -11.64 -14.88
CA SER A 94 -5.13 -10.77 -14.12
C SER A 94 -4.85 -10.83 -12.61
N CYS A 95 -5.10 -9.71 -11.94
CA CYS A 95 -4.96 -9.53 -10.50
C CYS A 95 -6.32 -9.33 -9.86
N GLU A 96 -6.62 -10.09 -8.80
CA GLU A 96 -7.79 -9.86 -7.97
C GLU A 96 -7.49 -8.76 -6.94
N LEU A 97 -8.31 -7.71 -6.91
CA LEU A 97 -8.20 -6.61 -5.96
C LEU A 97 -9.16 -6.82 -4.79
N ILE A 98 -8.61 -7.13 -3.63
CA ILE A 98 -9.37 -7.36 -2.40
C ILE A 98 -9.04 -6.27 -1.39
N PHE A 99 -10.06 -5.50 -1.01
CA PHE A 99 -9.93 -4.43 -0.03
C PHE A 99 -10.40 -4.87 1.35
N SER A 100 -9.80 -4.28 2.39
CA SER A 100 -10.38 -4.36 3.73
C SER A 100 -11.64 -3.52 3.78
N ASN A 101 -12.75 -4.13 4.19
CA ASN A 101 -14.05 -3.47 4.25
C ASN A 101 -14.01 -2.26 5.20
N ARG A 102 -14.47 -1.11 4.70
CA ARG A 102 -14.68 0.13 5.45
C ARG A 102 -16.17 0.45 5.39
N SER A 103 -16.86 0.37 6.51
CA SER A 103 -18.32 0.47 6.60
C SER A 103 -18.94 1.71 5.93
N ALA A 104 -18.21 2.81 5.89
CA ALA A 104 -18.69 4.06 5.30
C ALA A 104 -18.37 4.21 3.80
N MET A 105 -17.67 3.24 3.18
CA MET A 105 -17.24 3.35 1.77
C MET A 105 -18.03 2.46 0.86
N SER A 106 -18.53 3.02 -0.26
CA SER A 106 -19.14 2.27 -1.36
C SER A 106 -18.04 1.69 -2.28
N TYR A 107 -17.92 0.38 -2.30
CA TYR A 107 -17.03 -0.31 -3.27
C TYR A 107 -17.65 -0.41 -4.66
N GLU A 108 -18.95 -0.23 -4.77
CA GLU A 108 -19.64 -0.04 -6.06
C GLU A 108 -19.19 1.25 -6.73
N ASP A 109 -19.10 2.35 -5.98
CA ASP A 109 -18.61 3.61 -6.51
C ASP A 109 -17.12 3.55 -6.87
N LEU A 110 -16.34 2.76 -6.13
CA LEU A 110 -14.96 2.49 -6.51
C LEU A 110 -14.87 1.72 -7.84
N ARG A 111 -15.70 0.69 -8.05
CA ARG A 111 -15.77 -0.04 -9.32
C ARG A 111 -16.16 0.88 -10.47
N LYS A 112 -17.20 1.71 -10.30
CA LYS A 112 -17.64 2.71 -11.29
C LYS A 112 -16.52 3.70 -11.61
N TYR A 113 -15.81 4.18 -10.60
CA TYR A 113 -14.66 5.08 -10.79
C TYR A 113 -13.55 4.43 -11.63
N LEU A 114 -13.19 3.18 -11.35
CA LEU A 114 -12.20 2.45 -12.13
C LEU A 114 -12.66 2.18 -13.57
N LEU A 115 -13.94 1.88 -13.78
CA LEU A 115 -14.54 1.74 -15.11
C LEU A 115 -14.48 3.05 -15.89
N LEU A 116 -14.84 4.18 -15.27
CA LEU A 116 -14.72 5.50 -15.90
C LEU A 116 -13.28 5.80 -16.34
N LEU A 117 -12.28 5.44 -15.51
CA LEU A 117 -10.88 5.61 -15.89
C LEU A 117 -10.48 4.73 -17.06
N LYS A 118 -11.05 3.51 -17.16
CA LYS A 118 -10.79 2.58 -18.24
C LYS A 118 -11.38 3.04 -19.56
N ASP A 119 -12.61 3.54 -19.51
CA ASP A 119 -13.40 3.85 -20.72
C ASP A 119 -13.15 5.28 -21.24
N LYS A 120 -12.59 6.16 -20.41
CA LYS A 120 -12.36 7.57 -20.78
C LYS A 120 -10.98 7.73 -21.43
N PRO A 121 -10.89 8.02 -22.73
CA PRO A 121 -9.63 8.32 -23.40
C PRO A 121 -9.00 9.60 -22.84
N GLY A 122 -7.67 9.66 -22.83
CA GLY A 122 -6.94 10.87 -22.42
C GLY A 122 -6.87 11.10 -20.91
N THR A 123 -7.23 10.12 -20.07
CA THR A 123 -6.91 10.18 -18.65
C THR A 123 -5.41 10.01 -18.45
N ASP A 124 -4.87 10.68 -17.42
CA ASP A 124 -3.48 10.50 -16.97
C ASP A 124 -3.28 9.20 -16.15
N ALA A 125 -4.31 8.34 -16.08
CA ALA A 125 -4.24 7.04 -15.41
C ALA A 125 -3.42 6.04 -16.23
N ARG A 126 -2.34 5.52 -15.63
CA ARG A 126 -1.40 4.59 -16.29
C ARG A 126 -1.62 3.14 -15.86
N ILE A 127 -2.88 2.75 -15.67
CA ILE A 127 -3.25 1.39 -15.28
C ILE A 127 -3.13 0.46 -16.49
N ASP A 128 -2.45 -0.67 -16.31
CA ASP A 128 -2.49 -1.77 -17.28
C ASP A 128 -3.80 -2.55 -17.10
N TRP A 129 -4.77 -2.29 -17.97
CA TRP A 129 -6.10 -2.88 -17.89
C TRP A 129 -6.16 -4.35 -18.29
N ASN A 130 -5.06 -4.92 -18.79
CA ASN A 130 -4.97 -6.38 -18.99
C ASN A 130 -4.82 -7.09 -17.63
N ALA A 131 -4.14 -6.45 -16.68
CA ALA A 131 -3.96 -6.99 -15.34
C ALA A 131 -5.15 -6.68 -14.39
N ILE A 132 -5.90 -5.60 -14.64
CA ILE A 132 -6.93 -5.11 -13.71
C ILE A 132 -8.33 -5.23 -14.32
N ARG A 133 -9.21 -5.94 -13.62
CA ARG A 133 -10.63 -6.09 -13.94
C ARG A 133 -11.49 -5.39 -12.90
N PRO A 134 -11.97 -4.16 -13.16
CA PRO A 134 -12.73 -3.38 -12.17
C PRO A 134 -13.92 -4.12 -11.58
N GLN A 135 -14.59 -4.95 -12.37
CA GLN A 135 -15.76 -5.73 -11.95
C GLN A 135 -15.45 -6.76 -10.86
N GLN A 136 -14.21 -7.22 -10.80
CA GLN A 136 -13.75 -8.23 -9.83
C GLN A 136 -13.23 -7.61 -8.52
N VAL A 137 -13.26 -6.27 -8.39
CA VAL A 137 -12.92 -5.59 -7.13
C VAL A 137 -13.93 -5.98 -6.07
N ARG A 138 -13.44 -6.49 -4.94
CA ARG A 138 -14.29 -6.83 -3.80
C ARG A 138 -13.70 -6.36 -2.48
N ALA A 139 -14.55 -6.30 -1.47
CA ALA A 139 -14.15 -6.01 -0.11
C ALA A 139 -14.56 -7.14 0.82
N VAL A 140 -13.71 -7.44 1.79
CA VAL A 140 -14.00 -8.40 2.85
C VAL A 140 -13.55 -7.83 4.20
N ASN A 141 -14.09 -8.35 5.28
CA ASN A 141 -13.68 -7.88 6.60
C ASN A 141 -12.22 -8.26 6.88
N HIS A 142 -11.57 -7.41 7.68
CA HIS A 142 -10.14 -7.50 7.95
C HIS A 142 -9.71 -8.86 8.55
N ASP A 143 -10.57 -9.47 9.37
CA ASP A 143 -10.35 -10.77 10.02
C ASP A 143 -10.47 -11.97 9.06
N GLN A 144 -11.20 -11.82 7.96
CA GLN A 144 -11.49 -12.92 7.03
C GLN A 144 -10.34 -13.28 6.12
N LEU A 145 -9.39 -12.36 5.89
CA LEU A 145 -8.29 -12.59 4.97
C LEU A 145 -6.93 -12.15 5.56
N ALA A 146 -6.02 -13.11 5.72
CA ALA A 146 -4.69 -12.85 6.26
C ALA A 146 -3.89 -11.81 5.45
N GLY A 147 -4.08 -11.75 4.12
CA GLY A 147 -3.45 -10.72 3.26
C GLY A 147 -3.81 -9.30 3.64
N LEU A 148 -5.03 -9.06 4.15
CA LEU A 148 -5.43 -7.72 4.62
C LEU A 148 -4.69 -7.31 5.90
N GLN A 149 -4.42 -8.27 6.80
CA GLN A 149 -3.63 -8.03 8.02
C GLN A 149 -2.16 -7.77 7.68
N MET A 150 -1.63 -8.45 6.64
CA MET A 150 -0.29 -8.16 6.11
C MET A 150 -0.23 -6.76 5.50
N ALA A 151 -1.23 -6.37 4.71
CA ALA A 151 -1.33 -5.03 4.13
C ALA A 151 -1.45 -3.93 5.21
N ASP A 152 -2.19 -4.17 6.30
CA ASP A 152 -2.27 -3.29 7.47
C ASP A 152 -0.89 -3.11 8.12
N ALA A 153 -0.14 -4.20 8.31
CA ALA A 153 1.20 -4.12 8.88
C ALA A 153 2.17 -3.31 7.98
N VAL A 154 2.10 -3.47 6.65
CA VAL A 154 2.91 -2.70 5.70
C VAL A 154 2.53 -1.22 5.73
N ALA A 155 1.25 -0.89 5.65
CA ALA A 155 0.75 0.49 5.68
C ALA A 155 1.07 1.18 7.00
N SER A 156 0.89 0.47 8.13
CA SER A 156 1.22 0.99 9.46
C SER A 156 2.71 1.18 9.65
N SER A 157 3.55 0.29 9.13
CA SER A 157 5.01 0.43 9.17
C SER A 157 5.48 1.69 8.42
N LEU A 158 4.90 1.96 7.24
CA LEU A 158 5.17 3.19 6.51
C LEU A 158 4.65 4.43 7.27
N PHE A 159 3.45 4.34 7.86
CA PHE A 159 2.90 5.43 8.65
C PHE A 159 3.83 5.81 9.81
N PHE A 160 4.34 4.84 10.57
CA PHE A 160 5.28 5.10 11.66
C PHE A 160 6.60 5.70 11.19
N ALA A 161 7.03 5.36 9.98
CA ALA A 161 8.28 5.86 9.41
C ALA A 161 8.19 7.31 8.93
N VAL A 162 6.99 7.84 8.68
CA VAL A 162 6.80 9.20 8.15
C VAL A 162 6.09 10.13 9.13
N ASN A 163 5.41 9.60 10.13
CA ASN A 163 4.65 10.40 11.07
C ASN A 163 5.46 10.68 12.33
N LEU A 164 5.74 11.96 12.57
CA LEU A 164 6.46 12.39 13.75
C LEU A 164 5.66 12.09 15.03
N THR A 165 6.34 11.56 16.03
CA THR A 165 5.84 11.43 17.40
C THR A 165 5.79 12.79 18.09
N GLN A 166 5.25 12.85 19.31
CA GLN A 166 5.31 14.05 20.15
C GLN A 166 6.74 14.49 20.50
N TYR A 167 7.74 13.64 20.29
CA TYR A 167 9.16 13.92 20.51
C TYR A 167 9.89 14.31 19.23
N SER A 168 9.16 14.60 18.15
CA SER A 168 9.74 14.91 16.82
C SER A 168 10.60 13.79 16.23
N GLU A 169 10.32 12.55 16.59
CA GLU A 169 11.00 11.35 16.10
C GLU A 169 10.06 10.50 15.24
N VAL A 170 10.63 9.64 14.40
CA VAL A 170 9.91 8.62 13.63
C VAL A 170 10.35 7.23 14.03
N GLU A 171 9.48 6.25 13.83
CA GLU A 171 9.82 4.83 13.99
C GLU A 171 9.89 4.16 12.60
N ASP A 172 11.01 4.30 11.93
CA ASP A 172 11.23 3.80 10.56
C ASP A 172 11.75 2.35 10.50
N ARG A 173 12.10 1.75 11.63
CA ARG A 173 12.69 0.41 11.77
C ARG A 173 11.84 -0.67 11.12
N TYR A 174 10.53 -0.62 11.31
CA TYR A 174 9.61 -1.59 10.72
C TYR A 174 9.61 -1.50 9.19
N PHE A 175 9.58 -0.29 8.66
CA PHE A 175 9.57 -0.07 7.22
C PHE A 175 10.91 -0.47 6.58
N ARG A 176 12.04 -0.16 7.22
CA ARG A 176 13.37 -0.58 6.78
C ARG A 176 13.47 -2.11 6.69
N MET A 177 12.91 -2.85 7.65
CA MET A 177 12.88 -4.31 7.62
C MET A 177 12.06 -4.85 6.45
N LEU A 178 10.97 -4.16 6.04
CA LEU A 178 10.11 -4.55 4.91
C LEU A 178 10.70 -4.17 3.55
N ARG A 179 11.75 -3.36 3.50
CA ARG A 179 12.33 -2.85 2.25
C ARG A 179 12.65 -3.92 1.20
N PRO A 180 13.10 -5.14 1.54
CA PRO A 180 13.32 -6.21 0.57
C PRO A 180 12.06 -6.69 -0.16
N THR A 181 10.87 -6.46 0.41
CA THR A 181 9.59 -6.84 -0.19
C THR A 181 9.04 -5.78 -1.15
N ILE A 182 9.56 -4.55 -1.13
CA ILE A 182 9.06 -3.46 -1.94
C ILE A 182 9.28 -3.78 -3.43
N TYR A 183 8.24 -3.59 -4.23
CA TYR A 183 8.34 -3.71 -5.68
C TYR A 183 9.33 -2.69 -6.25
N ARG A 184 10.27 -3.17 -7.05
CA ARG A 184 11.33 -2.37 -7.65
C ARG A 184 11.34 -2.56 -9.16
N HIS A 185 11.43 -1.46 -9.87
CA HIS A 185 11.73 -1.49 -11.29
C HIS A 185 13.25 -1.62 -11.50
N ALA A 186 13.64 -2.41 -12.48
CA ALA A 186 15.05 -2.77 -12.70
C ALA A 186 15.99 -1.56 -12.86
N LYS A 187 15.51 -0.48 -13.49
CA LYS A 187 16.33 0.72 -13.79
C LYS A 187 16.19 1.84 -12.77
N THR A 188 15.03 1.99 -12.13
CA THR A 188 14.69 3.18 -11.32
C THR A 188 14.46 2.87 -9.85
N GLY A 189 14.60 1.61 -9.45
CA GLY A 189 14.44 1.20 -8.07
C GLY A 189 12.98 1.20 -7.59
N GLU A 190 12.77 1.49 -6.31
CA GLU A 190 11.46 1.40 -5.64
C GLU A 190 10.62 2.67 -5.74
N LEU A 191 11.28 3.84 -5.91
CA LEU A 191 10.57 5.13 -5.96
C LEU A 191 9.73 5.26 -7.24
N GLY A 192 8.49 5.68 -7.06
CA GLY A 192 7.51 5.76 -8.16
C GLY A 192 6.86 4.43 -8.52
N TYR A 193 7.43 3.30 -8.12
CA TYR A 193 6.94 1.93 -8.35
C TYR A 193 6.37 1.32 -7.06
N GLY A 194 7.17 0.68 -6.25
CA GLY A 194 6.71 0.09 -4.99
C GLY A 194 6.44 1.12 -3.89
N LEU A 195 7.01 2.32 -4.02
CA LEU A 195 6.78 3.43 -3.10
C LEU A 195 6.47 4.71 -3.87
N LYS A 196 5.23 5.19 -3.78
CA LYS A 196 4.76 6.44 -4.41
C LYS A 196 4.45 7.48 -3.36
N PHE A 197 5.11 8.64 -3.47
CA PHE A 197 4.74 9.86 -2.77
C PHE A 197 3.82 10.72 -3.64
N TRP A 198 2.83 11.37 -3.03
CA TRP A 198 1.95 12.32 -3.70
C TRP A 198 1.44 13.38 -2.70
N PRO A 199 1.28 14.65 -3.13
CA PRO A 199 1.71 15.24 -4.39
C PRO A 199 3.22 15.40 -4.47
N GLY A 200 3.73 15.51 -5.70
CA GLY A 200 5.16 15.73 -5.94
C GLY A 200 6.01 14.47 -5.87
N SER A 201 7.29 14.67 -5.60
CA SER A 201 8.32 13.65 -5.48
C SER A 201 8.82 13.53 -4.03
N LEU A 202 9.67 12.54 -3.76
CA LEU A 202 10.33 12.42 -2.46
C LEU A 202 11.22 13.63 -2.17
N GLU A 203 11.92 14.13 -3.19
CA GLU A 203 12.81 15.30 -3.08
C GLU A 203 12.03 16.54 -2.62
N ALA A 204 10.88 16.83 -3.25
CA ALA A 204 10.03 17.95 -2.86
C ALA A 204 9.47 17.80 -1.43
N LEU A 205 9.21 16.56 -0.98
CA LEU A 205 8.78 16.30 0.40
C LEU A 205 9.91 16.45 1.40
N THR A 206 11.14 16.07 1.06
CA THR A 206 12.29 16.17 1.97
C THR A 206 12.71 17.61 2.23
N GLU A 207 12.40 18.55 1.33
CA GLU A 207 12.57 20.00 1.59
C GLU A 207 11.72 20.48 2.78
N SER A 208 10.52 19.94 2.94
CA SER A 208 9.60 20.30 4.03
C SER A 208 9.64 19.33 5.22
N MET A 209 10.14 18.12 5.02
CA MET A 209 10.14 17.02 5.98
C MET A 209 11.49 16.29 5.97
N ALA A 210 12.51 16.92 6.56
CA ALA A 210 13.91 16.44 6.53
C ALA A 210 14.09 14.99 7.00
N HIS A 211 13.24 14.51 7.89
CA HIS A 211 13.29 13.12 8.37
C HIS A 211 12.99 12.08 7.27
N LEU A 212 12.41 12.49 6.12
CA LEU A 212 12.18 11.58 4.99
C LEU A 212 13.45 11.27 4.18
N VAL A 213 14.57 11.92 4.45
CA VAL A 213 15.87 11.63 3.78
C VAL A 213 16.23 10.15 3.90
N SER A 214 15.84 9.48 4.97
CA SER A 214 16.10 8.04 5.18
C SER A 214 15.43 7.13 4.12
N PHE A 215 14.46 7.65 3.37
CA PHE A 215 13.83 6.93 2.26
C PHE A 215 14.58 7.07 0.95
N ALA A 216 15.51 8.04 0.85
CA ALA A 216 16.36 8.15 -0.34
C ALA A 216 17.17 6.86 -0.52
N PRO A 217 17.34 6.37 -1.77
CA PRO A 217 18.26 5.28 -2.02
C PRO A 217 19.66 5.73 -1.56
N PRO A 218 20.48 4.83 -0.98
CA PRO A 218 21.89 5.15 -0.76
C PRO A 218 22.50 5.50 -2.11
N ASN A 219 23.24 6.61 -2.16
CA ASN A 219 24.02 7.01 -3.33
C ASN A 219 25.01 5.94 -3.73
#